data_0ae9170602f77a663b1b917ee1aa273e
#
_entry.id   0ae9170602f77a663b1b917ee1aa273e
#
_cell.length_a   1.000
_cell.length_b   1.000
_cell.length_c   1.000
_cell.angle_alpha   90.00
_cell.angle_beta   90.00
_cell.angle_gamma   90.00
#
_symmetry.space_group_name_H-M   'P 1'
#
loop_
_entity.id
_entity.type
_entity.pdbx_description
1 polymer ?
#
loop_
_entity_poly.entity_id
_entity_poly.type
_entity_poly.pdbx_seq_one_letter_code
_entity_poly.pdbx_strand_id
1 'polypeptide(L)'
;MGVLTKRHMREQEFLNIIKNQIGDEFIGDDCAFIKELGIVVTQDSLIEDIHFRRSWYTPHQLGYKAVTVNISDVLASGAKPAYITIALSLPKDISTHFVKEFYKGAKSALHGAKIIGGDITGADKICISITAIGTTYKRKISSRGNAKIGYAIITKGDFGKSAEGLKELINGGNNQDLIRAHLEPQLEDKFAEEISTQINAEYAMMDTSDGLADALYKIAEASNVSIKVKNIEGIFGAEDYKLVAAVP
;
A
#
# COMPACT_ATOMS: atom_id res chain seq x y z
N MET A 1 2.24 1.80 -23.48
CA MET A 1 2.75 0.45 -23.13
C MET A 1 4.27 0.40 -22.89
N GLY A 2 5.11 1.20 -23.52
CA GLY A 2 6.58 1.06 -23.41
C GLY A 2 7.28 1.72 -22.21
N VAL A 3 6.62 2.58 -21.44
CA VAL A 3 7.25 3.33 -20.33
C VAL A 3 7.12 2.59 -19.01
N LEU A 4 5.97 1.96 -18.73
CA LEU A 4 5.74 1.18 -17.52
C LEU A 4 6.62 -0.09 -17.47
N THR A 5 6.78 -0.79 -18.58
CA THR A 5 7.63 -1.99 -18.66
C THR A 5 9.11 -1.71 -18.45
N LYS A 6 9.63 -0.57 -18.92
CA LYS A 6 11.04 -0.19 -18.68
C LYS A 6 11.31 0.22 -17.22
N ARG A 7 10.34 0.82 -16.54
CA ARG A 7 10.47 1.22 -15.13
C ARG A 7 10.47 -0.01 -14.23
N HIS A 8 9.54 -0.95 -14.42
CA HIS A 8 9.48 -2.22 -13.68
C HIS A 8 10.73 -3.09 -13.85
N MET A 9 11.28 -3.22 -15.07
CA MET A 9 12.52 -3.97 -15.29
C MET A 9 13.71 -3.35 -14.54
N ARG A 10 13.77 -2.02 -14.45
CA ARG A 10 14.84 -1.33 -13.75
C ARG A 10 14.73 -1.43 -12.23
N GLU A 11 13.52 -1.43 -11.70
CA GLU A 11 13.23 -1.64 -10.29
C GLU A 11 13.62 -3.05 -9.86
N GLN A 12 13.24 -4.07 -10.63
CA GLN A 12 13.63 -5.47 -10.37
C GLN A 12 15.15 -5.66 -10.43
N GLU A 13 15.85 -4.99 -11.34
CA GLU A 13 17.30 -5.00 -11.40
C GLU A 13 17.92 -4.42 -10.11
N PHE A 14 17.39 -3.29 -9.62
CA PHE A 14 17.84 -2.68 -8.36
C PHE A 14 17.54 -3.56 -7.15
N LEU A 15 16.35 -4.15 -7.08
CA LEU A 15 16.01 -5.10 -6.03
C LEU A 15 16.95 -6.30 -5.99
N ASN A 16 17.33 -6.84 -7.14
CA ASN A 16 18.31 -7.93 -7.21
C ASN A 16 19.69 -7.49 -6.69
N ILE A 17 20.14 -6.28 -7.04
CA ILE A 17 21.38 -5.73 -6.51
C ILE A 17 21.30 -5.58 -4.99
N ILE A 18 20.21 -5.03 -4.46
CA ILE A 18 19.99 -4.85 -3.03
C ILE A 18 20.01 -6.21 -2.32
N LYS A 19 19.26 -7.20 -2.79
CA LYS A 19 19.24 -8.56 -2.24
C LYS A 19 20.62 -9.19 -2.18
N ASN A 20 21.43 -8.99 -3.22
CA ASN A 20 22.80 -9.49 -3.26
C ASN A 20 23.74 -8.82 -2.23
N GLN A 21 23.44 -7.57 -1.81
CA GLN A 21 24.26 -6.83 -0.85
C GLN A 21 23.87 -7.08 0.60
N ILE A 22 22.57 -7.17 0.89
CA ILE A 22 22.06 -7.24 2.27
C ILE A 22 21.32 -8.55 2.61
N GLY A 23 21.18 -9.47 1.65
CA GLY A 23 20.35 -10.67 1.78
C GLY A 23 18.89 -10.41 1.42
N ASP A 24 18.11 -11.47 1.34
CA ASP A 24 16.71 -11.43 0.93
C ASP A 24 15.71 -11.87 2.03
N GLU A 25 16.21 -12.12 3.24
CA GLU A 25 15.42 -12.63 4.37
C GLU A 25 14.15 -11.84 4.65
N PHE A 26 14.21 -10.50 4.48
CA PHE A 26 13.10 -9.59 4.76
C PHE A 26 12.49 -8.94 3.52
N ILE A 27 12.93 -9.36 2.32
CA ILE A 27 12.53 -8.71 1.07
C ILE A 27 11.68 -9.69 0.23
N GLY A 28 10.44 -9.28 -0.10
CA GLY A 28 9.58 -10.05 -1.00
C GLY A 28 8.11 -10.00 -0.68
N ASP A 29 7.74 -9.63 0.54
CA ASP A 29 6.37 -9.41 0.97
C ASP A 29 6.07 -7.90 1.10
N ASP A 30 4.82 -7.53 1.42
CA ASP A 30 4.41 -6.13 1.63
C ASP A 30 5.09 -5.51 2.86
N CYS A 31 5.43 -6.33 3.85
CA CYS A 31 6.18 -5.91 5.04
C CYS A 31 7.33 -6.86 5.34
N ALA A 32 8.39 -6.35 5.93
CA ALA A 32 9.38 -7.16 6.62
C ALA A 32 8.78 -7.73 7.92
N PHE A 33 8.80 -9.06 8.11
CA PHE A 33 8.32 -9.68 9.33
C PHE A 33 9.49 -9.97 10.29
N ILE A 34 9.57 -9.23 11.38
CA ILE A 34 10.58 -9.43 12.44
C ILE A 34 9.98 -10.33 13.52
N LYS A 35 10.13 -11.64 13.32
CA LYS A 35 9.47 -12.67 14.10
C LYS A 35 9.81 -12.62 15.58
N GLU A 36 11.06 -12.35 15.92
CA GLU A 36 11.58 -12.28 17.29
C GLU A 36 10.92 -11.17 18.12
N LEU A 37 10.50 -10.08 17.43
CA LEU A 37 9.82 -8.95 18.05
C LEU A 37 8.30 -9.04 17.93
N GLY A 38 7.78 -9.96 17.11
CA GLY A 38 6.35 -10.07 16.83
C GLY A 38 5.78 -8.84 16.15
N ILE A 39 6.53 -8.24 15.21
CA ILE A 39 6.14 -7.05 14.46
C ILE A 39 6.37 -7.22 12.96
N VAL A 40 5.64 -6.43 12.18
CA VAL A 40 5.94 -6.18 10.78
C VAL A 40 6.32 -4.72 10.58
N VAL A 41 7.15 -4.43 9.58
CA VAL A 41 7.61 -3.07 9.26
C VAL A 41 7.55 -2.87 7.75
N THR A 42 6.98 -1.75 7.32
CA THR A 42 7.03 -1.28 5.94
C THR A 42 7.40 0.19 5.87
N GLN A 43 7.78 0.65 4.69
CA GLN A 43 8.03 2.06 4.40
C GLN A 43 7.71 2.41 2.97
N ASP A 44 6.83 3.40 2.79
CA ASP A 44 6.51 4.01 1.51
C ASP A 44 6.76 5.51 1.50
N SER A 45 7.00 6.02 0.30
CA SER A 45 7.23 7.45 0.06
C SER A 45 6.33 8.00 -1.04
N LEU A 46 5.74 9.16 -0.79
CA LEU A 46 5.02 9.94 -1.79
C LEU A 46 5.85 11.19 -2.15
N ILE A 47 6.10 11.38 -3.44
CA ILE A 47 6.91 12.50 -3.98
C ILE A 47 6.04 13.34 -4.91
N GLU A 48 6.06 14.66 -4.69
CA GLU A 48 5.36 15.63 -5.53
C GLU A 48 5.78 15.51 -7.00
N ASP A 49 4.81 15.60 -7.91
CA ASP A 49 4.91 15.43 -9.36
C ASP A 49 5.30 14.03 -9.84
N ILE A 50 5.42 13.05 -8.91
CA ILE A 50 5.59 11.63 -9.22
C ILE A 50 4.35 10.87 -8.79
N HIS A 51 3.98 10.96 -7.52
CA HIS A 51 2.86 10.24 -6.92
C HIS A 51 1.62 11.11 -6.73
N PHE A 52 1.79 12.44 -6.66
CA PHE A 52 0.70 13.39 -6.50
C PHE A 52 1.07 14.76 -7.06
N ARG A 53 0.06 15.60 -7.30
CA ARG A 53 0.23 17.04 -7.59
C ARG A 53 -0.49 17.87 -6.53
N ARG A 54 0.13 18.94 -6.06
CA ARG A 54 -0.49 19.87 -5.07
C ARG A 54 -1.83 20.44 -5.56
N SER A 55 -2.02 20.60 -6.87
CA SER A 55 -3.28 21.09 -7.46
C SER A 55 -4.43 20.09 -7.38
N TRP A 56 -4.16 18.80 -7.12
CA TRP A 56 -5.18 17.76 -7.02
C TRP A 56 -5.59 17.46 -5.58
N TYR A 57 -4.68 17.66 -4.62
CA TYR A 57 -4.86 17.29 -3.23
C TYR A 57 -5.00 18.50 -2.32
N THR A 58 -5.99 18.47 -1.45
CA THR A 58 -5.92 19.30 -0.24
C THR A 58 -4.84 18.71 0.69
N PRO A 59 -4.24 19.51 1.58
CA PRO A 59 -3.27 18.98 2.55
C PRO A 59 -3.84 17.84 3.40
N HIS A 60 -5.13 17.90 3.75
CA HIS A 60 -5.84 16.86 4.47
C HIS A 60 -5.86 15.54 3.69
N GLN A 61 -6.29 15.58 2.43
CA GLN A 61 -6.32 14.38 1.57
C GLN A 61 -4.93 13.78 1.36
N LEU A 62 -3.92 14.63 1.21
CA LEU A 62 -2.53 14.17 1.06
C LEU A 62 -2.04 13.45 2.32
N GLY A 63 -2.34 13.99 3.51
CA GLY A 63 -2.04 13.35 4.78
C GLY A 63 -2.78 12.02 4.96
N TYR A 64 -4.06 11.99 4.58
CA TYR A 64 -4.87 10.78 4.59
C TYR A 64 -4.24 9.69 3.70
N LYS A 65 -4.01 9.99 2.41
CA LYS A 65 -3.47 9.03 1.46
C LYS A 65 -2.07 8.54 1.86
N ALA A 66 -1.19 9.45 2.32
CA ALA A 66 0.16 9.08 2.72
C ALA A 66 0.19 8.04 3.86
N VAL A 67 -0.73 8.14 4.82
CA VAL A 67 -0.86 7.12 5.88
C VAL A 67 -1.54 5.86 5.35
N THR A 68 -2.60 6.01 4.56
CA THR A 68 -3.38 4.89 4.00
C THR A 68 -2.51 3.92 3.23
N VAL A 69 -1.61 4.38 2.36
CA VAL A 69 -0.75 3.50 1.54
C VAL A 69 0.13 2.61 2.42
N ASN A 70 0.71 3.14 3.48
CA ASN A 70 1.55 2.39 4.42
C ASN A 70 0.74 1.46 5.34
N ILE A 71 -0.46 1.87 5.76
CA ILE A 71 -1.35 1.01 6.56
C ILE A 71 -1.87 -0.15 5.71
N SER A 72 -2.05 0.05 4.40
CA SER A 72 -2.43 -1.00 3.45
C SER A 72 -1.47 -2.18 3.50
N ASP A 73 -0.16 -1.94 3.45
CA ASP A 73 0.86 -2.98 3.55
C ASP A 73 0.79 -3.75 4.88
N VAL A 74 0.62 -3.02 5.99
CA VAL A 74 0.46 -3.65 7.31
C VAL A 74 -0.75 -4.56 7.34
N LEU A 75 -1.88 -4.14 6.75
CA LEU A 75 -3.08 -4.98 6.64
C LEU A 75 -2.87 -6.16 5.69
N ALA A 76 -2.19 -5.96 4.56
CA ALA A 76 -1.83 -7.00 3.59
C ALA A 76 -0.95 -8.09 4.21
N SER A 77 -0.06 -7.71 5.13
CA SER A 77 0.71 -8.69 5.91
C SER A 77 -0.13 -9.49 6.92
N GLY A 78 -1.38 -9.11 7.17
CA GLY A 78 -2.26 -9.69 8.20
C GLY A 78 -2.03 -9.12 9.60
N ALA A 79 -1.08 -8.20 9.79
CA ALA A 79 -0.80 -7.59 11.09
C ALA A 79 -1.84 -6.51 11.46
N LYS A 80 -1.83 -6.11 12.72
CA LYS A 80 -2.63 -4.99 13.21
C LYS A 80 -1.78 -3.72 13.21
N PRO A 81 -2.21 -2.62 12.56
CA PRO A 81 -1.49 -1.34 12.63
C PRO A 81 -1.27 -0.88 14.07
N ALA A 82 -0.04 -0.47 14.40
CA ALA A 82 0.33 -0.10 15.77
C ALA A 82 0.98 1.28 15.86
N TYR A 83 2.01 1.53 15.06
CA TYR A 83 2.76 2.78 15.11
C TYR A 83 3.15 3.25 13.72
N ILE A 84 3.28 4.56 13.55
CA ILE A 84 3.89 5.18 12.36
C ILE A 84 4.85 6.30 12.74
N THR A 85 5.87 6.51 11.92
CA THR A 85 6.67 7.73 11.90
C THR A 85 6.50 8.42 10.56
N ILE A 86 6.54 9.76 10.54
CA ILE A 86 6.33 10.57 9.33
C ILE A 86 7.51 11.51 9.15
N ALA A 87 8.30 11.30 8.10
CA ALA A 87 9.32 12.24 7.68
C ALA A 87 8.78 13.12 6.54
N LEU A 88 8.84 14.45 6.72
CA LEU A 88 8.40 15.45 5.75
C LEU A 88 9.59 16.24 5.25
N SER A 89 9.83 16.22 3.95
CA SER A 89 10.72 17.15 3.28
C SER A 89 9.85 18.20 2.57
N LEU A 90 10.02 19.48 2.92
CA LEU A 90 9.07 20.52 2.56
C LEU A 90 9.75 21.70 1.85
N PRO A 91 9.15 22.24 0.78
CA PRO A 91 9.54 23.52 0.20
C PRO A 91 9.34 24.68 1.16
N LYS A 92 10.11 25.76 0.95
CA LYS A 92 10.07 26.96 1.80
C LYS A 92 8.74 27.71 1.77
N ASP A 93 7.93 27.52 0.73
CA ASP A 93 6.61 28.13 0.56
C ASP A 93 5.47 27.41 1.32
N ILE A 94 5.75 26.28 1.95
CA ILE A 94 4.74 25.53 2.72
C ILE A 94 4.35 26.31 3.98
N SER A 95 3.05 26.54 4.14
CA SER A 95 2.50 27.23 5.29
C SER A 95 2.31 26.31 6.51
N THR A 96 2.26 26.90 7.70
CA THR A 96 1.89 26.16 8.93
C THR A 96 0.48 25.58 8.86
N HIS A 97 -0.42 26.23 8.10
CA HIS A 97 -1.77 25.70 7.85
C HIS A 97 -1.71 24.39 7.06
N PHE A 98 -0.84 24.29 6.04
CA PHE A 98 -0.65 23.05 5.29
C PHE A 98 -0.26 21.90 6.24
N VAL A 99 0.73 22.10 7.09
CA VAL A 99 1.20 21.07 8.03
C VAL A 99 0.09 20.65 8.99
N LYS A 100 -0.68 21.63 9.51
CA LYS A 100 -1.81 21.37 10.40
C LYS A 100 -2.87 20.48 9.73
N GLU A 101 -3.29 20.82 8.53
CA GLU A 101 -4.33 20.06 7.81
C GLU A 101 -3.81 18.71 7.33
N PHE A 102 -2.52 18.61 6.92
CA PHE A 102 -1.87 17.34 6.61
C PHE A 102 -1.95 16.37 7.80
N TYR A 103 -1.57 16.80 9.01
CA TYR A 103 -1.62 15.93 10.19
C TYR A 103 -3.06 15.61 10.65
N LYS A 104 -4.04 16.45 10.35
CA LYS A 104 -5.46 16.08 10.55
C LYS A 104 -5.87 14.94 9.63
N GLY A 105 -5.50 15.02 8.34
CA GLY A 105 -5.74 13.95 7.39
C GLY A 105 -5.00 12.66 7.77
N ALA A 106 -3.72 12.76 8.11
CA ALA A 106 -2.92 11.63 8.58
C ALA A 106 -3.58 10.94 9.80
N LYS A 107 -4.07 11.73 10.75
CA LYS A 107 -4.75 11.20 11.95
C LYS A 107 -6.05 10.46 11.61
N SER A 108 -6.78 10.85 10.58
CA SER A 108 -8.04 10.20 10.19
C SER A 108 -7.84 8.84 9.51
N ALA A 109 -6.62 8.54 9.03
CA ALA A 109 -6.25 7.30 8.34
C ALA A 109 -5.46 6.30 9.18
N LEU A 110 -5.38 6.48 10.50
CA LEU A 110 -4.50 5.67 11.37
C LEU A 110 -4.95 4.23 11.61
N HIS A 111 -6.21 3.90 11.38
CA HIS A 111 -6.75 2.53 11.61
C HIS A 111 -6.32 1.91 12.96
N GLY A 112 -6.29 2.76 14.01
CA GLY A 112 -5.87 2.37 15.35
C GLY A 112 -4.39 2.51 15.66
N ALA A 113 -3.53 2.80 14.68
CA ALA A 113 -2.13 3.13 14.89
C ALA A 113 -1.94 4.47 15.60
N LYS A 114 -0.73 4.73 16.07
CA LYS A 114 -0.32 6.00 16.70
C LYS A 114 0.87 6.60 15.95
N ILE A 115 0.81 7.90 15.70
CA ILE A 115 2.00 8.65 15.26
C ILE A 115 2.92 8.81 16.46
N ILE A 116 4.14 8.30 16.36
CA ILE A 116 5.12 8.28 17.47
C ILE A 116 6.34 9.17 17.22
N GLY A 117 6.44 9.78 16.05
CA GLY A 117 7.55 10.66 15.71
C GLY A 117 7.69 10.87 14.22
N GLY A 118 8.85 11.34 13.82
CA GLY A 118 9.20 11.63 12.43
C GLY A 118 10.33 12.62 12.34
N ASP A 119 10.48 13.23 11.17
CA ASP A 119 11.47 14.26 10.88
C ASP A 119 10.88 15.36 10.01
N ILE A 120 11.47 16.56 10.03
CA ILE A 120 11.11 17.66 9.13
C ILE A 120 12.39 18.27 8.57
N THR A 121 12.51 18.29 7.25
CA THR A 121 13.64 18.88 6.55
C THR A 121 13.21 19.76 5.37
N GLY A 122 14.13 20.53 4.83
CA GLY A 122 13.89 21.35 3.64
C GLY A 122 14.14 20.58 2.34
N ALA A 123 13.32 20.86 1.31
CA ALA A 123 13.50 20.32 -0.05
C ALA A 123 12.85 21.25 -1.09
N ASP A 124 13.11 21.01 -2.37
CA ASP A 124 12.48 21.76 -3.46
C ASP A 124 11.06 21.27 -3.79
N LYS A 125 10.74 20.02 -3.43
CA LYS A 125 9.42 19.40 -3.59
C LYS A 125 8.99 18.74 -2.30
N ILE A 126 7.68 18.57 -2.13
CA ILE A 126 7.16 17.80 -1.00
C ILE A 126 7.55 16.33 -1.20
N CYS A 127 8.25 15.78 -0.21
CA CYS A 127 8.48 14.35 -0.09
C CYS A 127 7.99 13.90 1.28
N ILE A 128 7.18 12.86 1.29
CA ILE A 128 6.58 12.27 2.49
C ILE A 128 7.07 10.83 2.56
N SER A 129 7.82 10.50 3.60
CA SER A 129 8.22 9.10 3.86
C SER A 129 7.62 8.65 5.18
N ILE A 130 6.92 7.53 5.16
CA ILE A 130 6.26 6.98 6.34
C ILE A 130 6.79 5.58 6.58
N THR A 131 7.22 5.31 7.80
CA THR A 131 7.45 3.94 8.27
C THR A 131 6.24 3.52 9.09
N ALA A 132 5.63 2.39 8.75
CA ALA A 132 4.54 1.80 9.50
C ALA A 132 4.98 0.49 10.17
N ILE A 133 4.52 0.31 11.41
CA ILE A 133 4.79 -0.87 12.24
C ILE A 133 3.47 -1.49 12.63
N GLY A 134 3.33 -2.79 12.33
CA GLY A 134 2.20 -3.60 12.77
C GLY A 134 2.59 -4.60 13.86
N THR A 135 1.66 -4.95 14.75
CA THR A 135 1.83 -6.03 15.72
C THR A 135 1.19 -7.31 15.21
N THR A 136 1.86 -8.44 15.47
CA THR A 136 1.40 -9.78 15.06
C THR A 136 0.63 -10.50 16.17
N TYR A 137 0.39 -9.84 17.31
CA TYR A 137 -0.29 -10.45 18.44
C TYR A 137 -1.67 -11.01 18.07
N LYS A 138 -1.87 -12.31 18.28
CA LYS A 138 -3.07 -13.08 17.92
C LYS A 138 -3.43 -13.02 16.43
N ARG A 139 -2.44 -12.79 15.57
CA ARG A 139 -2.64 -12.76 14.12
C ARG A 139 -1.64 -13.67 13.43
N LYS A 140 -2.08 -14.33 12.38
CA LYS A 140 -1.21 -15.08 11.49
C LYS A 140 -0.74 -14.17 10.37
N ILE A 141 0.56 -14.18 10.14
CA ILE A 141 1.18 -13.31 9.13
C ILE A 141 1.14 -14.00 7.76
N SER A 142 0.78 -13.22 6.76
CA SER A 142 0.77 -13.58 5.36
C SER A 142 2.18 -13.62 4.79
N SER A 143 2.39 -14.43 3.76
CA SER A 143 3.49 -14.27 2.81
C SER A 143 2.97 -14.57 1.41
N ARG A 144 3.42 -13.82 0.42
CA ARG A 144 3.07 -14.02 -1.00
C ARG A 144 3.37 -15.46 -1.46
N GLY A 145 4.38 -16.10 -0.86
CA GLY A 145 4.79 -17.47 -1.16
C GLY A 145 3.91 -18.56 -0.55
N ASN A 146 2.84 -18.24 0.17
CA ASN A 146 2.06 -19.23 0.92
C ASN A 146 0.81 -19.75 0.18
N ALA A 147 0.53 -19.33 -1.04
CA ALA A 147 -0.60 -19.87 -1.80
C ALA A 147 -0.32 -21.32 -2.25
N LYS A 148 -1.35 -22.18 -2.17
CA LYS A 148 -1.24 -23.60 -2.53
C LYS A 148 -2.29 -23.99 -3.56
N ILE A 149 -2.02 -25.04 -4.31
CA ILE A 149 -3.01 -25.63 -5.23
C ILE A 149 -4.26 -26.00 -4.44
N GLY A 150 -5.44 -25.58 -4.96
CA GLY A 150 -6.72 -25.79 -4.30
C GLY A 150 -7.19 -24.63 -3.43
N TYR A 151 -6.35 -23.63 -3.19
CA TYR A 151 -6.75 -22.41 -2.49
C TYR A 151 -7.72 -21.58 -3.30
N ALA A 152 -8.67 -20.97 -2.61
CA ALA A 152 -9.60 -19.99 -3.18
C ALA A 152 -8.95 -18.59 -3.20
N ILE A 153 -9.15 -17.86 -4.28
CA ILE A 153 -8.82 -16.44 -4.35
C ILE A 153 -10.04 -15.64 -3.89
N ILE A 154 -9.86 -14.88 -2.83
CA ILE A 154 -10.91 -14.02 -2.29
C ILE A 154 -10.44 -12.57 -2.20
N THR A 155 -11.37 -11.66 -2.40
CA THR A 155 -11.14 -10.22 -2.31
C THR A 155 -12.44 -9.51 -1.97
N LYS A 156 -12.37 -8.22 -1.64
CA LYS A 156 -13.54 -7.41 -1.32
C LYS A 156 -13.41 -6.02 -1.93
N GLY A 157 -14.55 -5.52 -2.44
CA GLY A 157 -14.65 -4.19 -3.04
C GLY A 157 -14.56 -4.18 -4.56
N ASP A 158 -14.58 -2.98 -5.13
CA ASP A 158 -14.49 -2.74 -6.57
C ASP A 158 -13.06 -2.36 -6.94
N PHE A 159 -12.68 -2.65 -8.17
CA PHE A 159 -11.33 -2.38 -8.69
C PHE A 159 -11.38 -1.37 -9.84
N GLY A 160 -10.28 -0.64 -10.02
CA GLY A 160 -10.09 0.31 -11.12
C GLY A 160 -10.68 1.70 -10.88
N LYS A 161 -11.43 1.92 -9.80
CA LYS A 161 -12.02 3.24 -9.50
C LYS A 161 -10.96 4.31 -9.26
N SER A 162 -9.87 3.97 -8.59
CA SER A 162 -8.75 4.90 -8.39
C SER A 162 -8.10 5.29 -9.72
N ALA A 163 -7.85 4.34 -10.61
CA ALA A 163 -7.28 4.61 -11.93
C ALA A 163 -8.20 5.50 -12.79
N GLU A 164 -9.52 5.29 -12.75
CA GLU A 164 -10.50 6.16 -13.41
C GLU A 164 -10.52 7.57 -12.76
N GLY A 165 -10.42 7.66 -11.43
CA GLY A 165 -10.32 8.92 -10.70
C GLY A 165 -9.07 9.73 -11.08
N LEU A 166 -7.94 9.05 -11.27
CA LEU A 166 -6.73 9.68 -11.79
C LEU A 166 -6.94 10.23 -13.22
N LYS A 167 -7.63 9.50 -14.08
CA LYS A 167 -7.99 9.99 -15.44
C LYS A 167 -8.86 11.22 -15.38
N GLU A 168 -9.87 11.25 -14.47
CA GLU A 168 -10.68 12.43 -14.22
C GLU A 168 -9.81 13.65 -13.85
N LEU A 169 -8.88 13.47 -12.89
CA LEU A 169 -7.96 14.55 -12.47
C LEU A 169 -7.06 15.05 -13.59
N ILE A 170 -6.52 14.14 -14.40
CA ILE A 170 -5.64 14.48 -15.53
C ILE A 170 -6.41 15.26 -16.61
N ASN A 171 -7.64 14.87 -16.90
CA ASN A 171 -8.45 15.42 -17.98
C ASN A 171 -9.32 16.60 -17.55
N GLY A 172 -9.26 17.02 -16.27
CA GLY A 172 -10.12 18.09 -15.73
C GLY A 172 -11.59 17.70 -15.65
N GLY A 173 -11.87 16.42 -15.49
CA GLY A 173 -13.22 15.88 -15.27
C GLY A 173 -13.76 16.23 -13.87
N ASN A 174 -15.01 15.85 -13.61
CA ASN A 174 -15.71 16.25 -12.39
C ASN A 174 -16.46 15.12 -11.67
N ASN A 175 -16.20 13.86 -12.01
CA ASN A 175 -16.79 12.72 -11.31
C ASN A 175 -16.18 12.59 -9.90
N GLN A 176 -16.88 13.18 -8.91
CA GLN A 176 -16.37 13.29 -7.54
C GLN A 176 -16.18 11.90 -6.86
N ASP A 177 -17.00 10.91 -7.20
CA ASP A 177 -16.88 9.57 -6.61
C ASP A 177 -15.60 8.88 -7.08
N LEU A 178 -15.26 8.99 -8.36
CA LEU A 178 -14.01 8.45 -8.90
C LEU A 178 -12.80 9.22 -8.41
N ILE A 179 -12.87 10.57 -8.42
CA ILE A 179 -11.81 11.42 -7.89
C ILE A 179 -11.53 11.08 -6.42
N ARG A 180 -12.58 10.95 -5.63
CA ARG A 180 -12.45 10.57 -4.21
C ARG A 180 -11.84 9.19 -4.02
N ALA A 181 -12.20 8.21 -4.86
CA ALA A 181 -11.61 6.87 -4.80
C ALA A 181 -10.08 6.91 -4.98
N HIS A 182 -9.57 7.83 -5.80
CA HIS A 182 -8.13 8.05 -5.98
C HIS A 182 -7.48 8.82 -4.83
N LEU A 183 -8.12 9.90 -4.37
CA LEU A 183 -7.54 10.79 -3.35
C LEU A 183 -7.63 10.22 -1.93
N GLU A 184 -8.68 9.44 -1.63
CA GLU A 184 -9.02 8.91 -0.30
C GLU A 184 -9.39 7.42 -0.38
N PRO A 185 -8.46 6.53 -0.79
CA PRO A 185 -8.74 5.11 -0.89
C PRO A 185 -9.15 4.53 0.48
N GLN A 186 -10.14 3.62 0.46
CA GLN A 186 -10.71 3.02 1.66
C GLN A 186 -10.12 1.63 1.88
N LEU A 187 -9.59 1.37 3.07
CA LEU A 187 -9.00 0.09 3.44
C LEU A 187 -10.05 -0.90 4.00
N GLU A 188 -9.73 -2.18 3.92
CA GLU A 188 -10.60 -3.28 4.34
C GLU A 188 -10.09 -3.95 5.62
N ASP A 189 -10.03 -3.21 6.74
CA ASP A 189 -9.51 -3.66 8.04
C ASP A 189 -10.15 -4.98 8.51
N LYS A 190 -11.49 -5.07 8.39
CA LYS A 190 -12.23 -6.26 8.82
C LYS A 190 -11.86 -7.49 7.99
N PHE A 191 -11.64 -7.31 6.69
CA PHE A 191 -11.20 -8.39 5.82
C PHE A 191 -9.83 -8.91 6.26
N ALA A 192 -8.85 -8.01 6.48
CA ALA A 192 -7.53 -8.37 6.97
C ALA A 192 -7.59 -9.06 8.34
N GLU A 193 -8.42 -8.56 9.26
CA GLU A 193 -8.63 -9.14 10.59
C GLU A 193 -9.22 -10.55 10.53
N GLU A 194 -10.29 -10.74 9.77
CA GLU A 194 -10.96 -12.04 9.62
C GLU A 194 -10.00 -13.08 9.03
N ILE A 195 -9.28 -12.75 7.96
CA ILE A 195 -8.29 -13.65 7.36
C ILE A 195 -7.21 -14.01 8.38
N SER A 196 -6.58 -13.02 9.01
CA SER A 196 -5.43 -13.24 9.89
C SER A 196 -5.75 -13.91 11.22
N THR A 197 -7.03 -13.87 11.67
CA THR A 197 -7.46 -14.47 12.96
C THR A 197 -8.21 -15.78 12.80
N GLN A 198 -8.91 -16.01 11.68
CA GLN A 198 -9.77 -17.17 11.49
C GLN A 198 -9.13 -18.27 10.64
N ILE A 199 -8.22 -17.92 9.75
CA ILE A 199 -7.50 -18.91 8.91
C ILE A 199 -6.38 -19.55 9.73
N ASN A 200 -6.53 -20.84 10.04
CA ASN A 200 -5.50 -21.58 10.79
C ASN A 200 -4.33 -22.07 9.92
N ALA A 201 -4.52 -22.19 8.62
CA ALA A 201 -3.47 -22.57 7.67
C ALA A 201 -2.61 -21.35 7.26
N GLU A 202 -1.48 -21.60 6.61
CA GLU A 202 -0.74 -20.56 5.90
C GLU A 202 -1.58 -20.03 4.76
N TYR A 203 -1.48 -18.74 4.46
CA TYR A 203 -2.19 -18.07 3.40
C TYR A 203 -1.34 -16.97 2.77
N ALA A 204 -1.62 -16.63 1.53
CA ALA A 204 -1.04 -15.46 0.88
C ALA A 204 -2.08 -14.34 0.87
N MET A 205 -1.64 -13.12 1.15
CA MET A 205 -2.45 -11.91 1.02
C MET A 205 -1.53 -10.77 0.58
N MET A 206 -2.07 -9.88 -0.21
CA MET A 206 -1.39 -8.73 -0.76
C MET A 206 -2.38 -7.59 -0.99
N ASP A 207 -1.92 -6.35 -0.97
CA ASP A 207 -2.73 -5.22 -1.41
C ASP A 207 -2.69 -5.05 -2.95
N THR A 208 -3.51 -4.15 -3.46
CA THR A 208 -3.62 -3.86 -4.89
C THR A 208 -3.10 -2.47 -5.25
N SER A 209 -1.95 -2.08 -4.68
CA SER A 209 -1.26 -0.83 -4.99
C SER A 209 -0.94 -0.69 -6.48
N ASP A 210 -0.41 -1.75 -7.10
CA ASP A 210 -0.14 -1.85 -8.55
C ASP A 210 -1.32 -2.45 -9.35
N GLY A 211 -2.43 -2.75 -8.66
CA GLY A 211 -3.62 -3.34 -9.23
C GLY A 211 -3.79 -4.84 -8.97
N LEU A 212 -5.03 -5.33 -9.11
CA LEU A 212 -5.37 -6.71 -8.79
C LEU A 212 -4.62 -7.72 -9.66
N ALA A 213 -4.43 -7.43 -10.95
CA ALA A 213 -3.71 -8.33 -11.86
C ALA A 213 -2.25 -8.52 -11.42
N ASP A 214 -1.59 -7.44 -11.00
CA ASP A 214 -0.21 -7.47 -10.53
C ASP A 214 -0.09 -8.22 -9.19
N ALA A 215 -0.99 -7.96 -8.25
CA ALA A 215 -1.03 -8.66 -6.97
C ALA A 215 -1.21 -10.18 -7.14
N LEU A 216 -2.13 -10.60 -8.02
CA LEU A 216 -2.33 -12.02 -8.34
C LEU A 216 -1.12 -12.64 -9.03
N TYR A 217 -0.45 -11.90 -9.91
CA TYR A 217 0.78 -12.35 -10.56
C TYR A 217 1.90 -12.54 -9.54
N LYS A 218 2.13 -11.59 -8.64
CA LYS A 218 3.17 -11.64 -7.61
C LYS A 218 2.93 -12.80 -6.61
N ILE A 219 1.67 -13.05 -6.22
CA ILE A 219 1.31 -14.21 -5.40
C ILE A 219 1.59 -15.52 -6.15
N ALA A 220 1.17 -15.61 -7.41
CA ALA A 220 1.37 -16.81 -8.23
C ALA A 220 2.87 -17.12 -8.42
N GLU A 221 3.68 -16.10 -8.72
CA GLU A 221 5.12 -16.21 -8.90
C GLU A 221 5.82 -16.63 -7.60
N ALA A 222 5.56 -15.93 -6.49
CA ALA A 222 6.18 -16.23 -5.21
C ALA A 222 5.80 -17.62 -4.66
N SER A 223 4.59 -18.07 -4.93
CA SER A 223 4.07 -19.38 -4.50
C SER A 223 4.37 -20.51 -5.50
N ASN A 224 4.93 -20.21 -6.66
CA ASN A 224 5.14 -21.16 -7.77
C ASN A 224 3.85 -21.94 -8.14
N VAL A 225 2.73 -21.22 -8.27
CA VAL A 225 1.42 -21.75 -8.65
C VAL A 225 0.82 -20.96 -9.80
N SER A 226 -0.19 -21.52 -10.46
CA SER A 226 -1.00 -20.79 -11.44
C SER A 226 -2.33 -20.35 -10.82
N ILE A 227 -2.68 -19.08 -10.99
CA ILE A 227 -3.95 -18.52 -10.55
C ILE A 227 -4.85 -18.33 -11.77
N LYS A 228 -6.05 -18.93 -11.74
CA LYS A 228 -7.06 -18.76 -12.78
C LYS A 228 -8.14 -17.82 -12.26
N VAL A 229 -8.31 -16.70 -12.92
CA VAL A 229 -9.36 -15.72 -12.61
C VAL A 229 -10.39 -15.65 -13.75
N LYS A 230 -11.62 -15.29 -13.40
CA LYS A 230 -12.62 -14.87 -14.38
C LYS A 230 -12.32 -13.44 -14.83
N ASN A 231 -13.00 -12.99 -15.89
CA ASN A 231 -12.91 -11.60 -16.29
C ASN A 231 -13.46 -10.69 -15.17
N ILE A 232 -12.62 -9.78 -14.67
CA ILE A 232 -12.96 -8.83 -13.60
C ILE A 232 -12.76 -7.43 -14.19
N GLU A 233 -13.79 -6.60 -14.11
CA GLU A 233 -13.69 -5.20 -14.50
C GLU A 233 -12.68 -4.47 -13.60
N GLY A 234 -11.87 -3.58 -14.18
CA GLY A 234 -10.89 -2.80 -13.45
C GLY A 234 -9.66 -3.56 -12.95
N ILE A 235 -9.48 -4.84 -13.30
CA ILE A 235 -8.37 -5.70 -12.82
C ILE A 235 -6.96 -5.10 -13.01
N PHE A 236 -6.78 -4.24 -14.00
CA PHE A 236 -5.51 -3.55 -14.29
C PHE A 236 -5.43 -2.13 -13.71
N GLY A 237 -6.44 -1.70 -12.97
CA GLY A 237 -6.41 -0.40 -12.27
C GLY A 237 -5.53 -0.47 -11.04
N ALA A 238 -4.65 0.52 -10.87
CA ALA A 238 -3.76 0.65 -9.72
C ALA A 238 -4.32 1.59 -8.65
N GLU A 239 -3.71 1.56 -7.47
CA GLU A 239 -3.96 2.43 -6.33
C GLU A 239 -5.37 2.33 -5.72
N ASP A 240 -6.05 1.19 -5.87
CA ASP A 240 -7.30 0.92 -5.15
C ASP A 240 -7.07 0.50 -3.69
N TYR A 241 -5.87 -0.02 -3.36
CA TYR A 241 -5.48 -0.47 -2.01
C TYR A 241 -6.48 -1.45 -1.38
N LYS A 242 -7.09 -2.29 -2.22
CA LYS A 242 -7.91 -3.41 -1.77
C LYS A 242 -7.02 -4.61 -1.47
N LEU A 243 -7.53 -5.54 -0.67
CA LEU A 243 -6.81 -6.76 -0.35
C LEU A 243 -7.28 -7.92 -1.22
N VAL A 244 -6.34 -8.75 -1.64
CA VAL A 244 -6.60 -10.05 -2.24
C VAL A 244 -5.87 -11.13 -1.46
N ALA A 245 -6.56 -12.23 -1.17
CA ALA A 245 -5.99 -13.35 -0.44
C ALA A 245 -6.21 -14.67 -1.17
N ALA A 246 -5.21 -15.56 -1.07
CA ALA A 246 -5.31 -16.97 -1.41
C ALA A 246 -5.40 -17.78 -0.12
N VAL A 247 -6.54 -18.43 0.10
CA VAL A 247 -6.89 -19.13 1.34
C VAL A 247 -7.35 -20.56 1.08
N PRO A 248 -7.21 -21.49 2.06
CA PRO A 248 -7.65 -22.88 1.93
C PRO A 248 -9.11 -23.03 1.53
#